data_024670f7edf3974487f5bd37591ded99
#
_entry.id   024670f7edf3974487f5bd37591ded99
#
_cell.length_a   1.000
_cell.length_b   1.000
_cell.length_c   1.000
_cell.angle_alpha   90.00
_cell.angle_beta   90.00
_cell.angle_gamma   90.00
#
_symmetry.space_group_name_H-M   'P 1'
#
loop_
_entity.id
_entity.type
_entity.pdbx_description
1 polymer ?
#
loop_
_entity_poly.entity_id
_entity_poly.type
_entity_poly.pdbx_seq_one_letter_code
_entity_poly.pdbx_strand_id
1 'polypeptide(L)'
;MAMPLPKPNDGETKEEFIDRCMADETMQEEFPDESQRYAVCLAQWDERAAARPQREIRMAELRAIEPAGDANEMIVEGRAIVYESPTVLFEIDGVQYYEVIARGALEGADLKDVPFKYNHSDSVMVMARTRNRTLELIPDEQGLLVRAKLANTTAGRDLYELIKRGDIDKMSFAFTVAEDSYDRDTRTRRILRFKRIWDVSAVDTPAYQDTYISARSYFMAQVETERRAAEAAKKRRRKLILQTYL
;
A
#
# COMPACT_ATOMS: atom_id res chain seq x y z
N MET A 1 -33.24 19.44 -5.37
CA MET A 1 -32.15 18.61 -4.83
C MET A 1 -31.32 18.15 -6.02
N ALA A 2 -30.03 18.43 -6.07
CA ALA A 2 -29.19 17.89 -7.15
C ALA A 2 -29.24 16.37 -7.10
N MET A 3 -29.46 15.70 -8.23
CA MET A 3 -29.37 14.24 -8.28
C MET A 3 -27.92 13.80 -8.13
N PRO A 4 -27.65 12.65 -7.47
CA PRO A 4 -26.28 12.19 -7.32
C PRO A 4 -25.69 11.83 -8.68
N LEU A 5 -24.47 12.30 -8.95
CA LEU A 5 -23.74 11.96 -10.17
C LEU A 5 -23.50 10.44 -10.29
N PRO A 6 -23.46 9.89 -11.52
CA PRO A 6 -23.18 8.48 -11.75
C PRO A 6 -21.87 8.03 -11.11
N LYS A 7 -21.89 6.89 -10.44
CA LYS A 7 -20.69 6.24 -9.88
C LYS A 7 -20.42 4.93 -10.60
N PRO A 8 -19.13 4.52 -10.71
CA PRO A 8 -18.79 3.23 -11.30
C PRO A 8 -19.39 2.06 -10.53
N ASN A 9 -19.90 1.04 -11.21
CA ASN A 9 -20.43 -0.19 -10.64
C ASN A 9 -19.29 -1.22 -10.37
N ASP A 10 -19.56 -2.20 -9.48
CA ASP A 10 -18.60 -3.27 -9.25
C ASP A 10 -18.46 -4.17 -10.49
N GLY A 11 -17.21 -4.37 -10.91
CA GLY A 11 -16.89 -5.15 -12.11
C GLY A 11 -16.92 -4.36 -13.43
N GLU A 12 -17.43 -3.14 -13.44
CA GLU A 12 -17.47 -2.29 -14.63
C GLU A 12 -16.07 -1.83 -15.04
N THR A 13 -15.74 -1.88 -16.31
CA THR A 13 -14.50 -1.35 -16.89
C THR A 13 -14.55 0.17 -17.00
N LYS A 14 -13.39 0.81 -17.18
CA LYS A 14 -13.32 2.27 -17.36
C LYS A 14 -14.10 2.74 -18.58
N GLU A 15 -13.99 2.01 -19.68
CA GLU A 15 -14.67 2.33 -20.93
C GLU A 15 -16.20 2.24 -20.78
N GLU A 16 -16.69 1.12 -20.23
CA GLU A 16 -18.13 0.93 -19.96
C GLU A 16 -18.71 2.01 -19.03
N PHE A 17 -17.96 2.38 -17.97
CA PHE A 17 -18.40 3.44 -17.08
C PHE A 17 -18.43 4.79 -17.78
N ILE A 18 -17.39 5.16 -18.51
CA ILE A 18 -17.32 6.46 -19.22
C ILE A 18 -18.48 6.58 -20.21
N ASP A 19 -18.72 5.53 -21.01
CA ASP A 19 -19.82 5.51 -21.98
C ASP A 19 -21.17 5.71 -21.29
N ARG A 20 -21.43 4.99 -20.20
CA ARG A 20 -22.66 5.13 -19.41
C ARG A 20 -22.79 6.50 -18.74
N CYS A 21 -21.70 7.01 -18.17
CA CYS A 21 -21.68 8.31 -17.51
C CYS A 21 -21.90 9.46 -18.50
N MET A 22 -21.31 9.39 -19.69
CA MET A 22 -21.49 10.38 -20.75
C MET A 22 -22.93 10.39 -21.32
N ALA A 23 -23.61 9.23 -21.31
CA ALA A 23 -24.98 9.06 -21.77
C ALA A 23 -26.03 9.39 -20.70
N ASP A 24 -25.63 9.59 -19.44
CA ASP A 24 -26.53 9.86 -18.33
C ASP A 24 -27.24 11.22 -18.47
N GLU A 25 -28.56 11.25 -18.31
CA GLU A 25 -29.38 12.46 -18.49
C GLU A 25 -28.97 13.57 -17.50
N THR A 26 -28.72 13.25 -16.23
CA THR A 26 -28.29 14.22 -15.23
C THR A 26 -26.93 14.83 -15.60
N MET A 27 -26.03 14.02 -16.14
CA MET A 27 -24.73 14.49 -16.61
C MET A 27 -24.84 15.40 -17.84
N GLN A 28 -25.78 15.13 -18.74
CA GLN A 28 -26.04 15.97 -19.91
C GLN A 28 -26.67 17.29 -19.54
N GLU A 29 -27.55 17.30 -18.54
CA GLU A 29 -28.19 18.50 -18.02
C GLU A 29 -27.25 19.40 -17.22
N GLU A 30 -26.45 18.80 -16.28
CA GLU A 30 -25.54 19.58 -15.41
C GLU A 30 -24.25 19.98 -16.14
N PHE A 31 -23.79 19.18 -17.10
CA PHE A 31 -22.56 19.40 -17.87
C PHE A 31 -22.84 19.30 -19.38
N PRO A 32 -23.50 20.30 -20.00
CA PRO A 32 -23.85 20.27 -21.42
C PRO A 32 -22.63 20.24 -22.36
N ASP A 33 -21.51 20.81 -21.94
CA ASP A 33 -20.24 20.70 -22.68
C ASP A 33 -19.67 19.29 -22.58
N GLU A 34 -19.43 18.66 -23.74
CA GLU A 34 -18.98 17.27 -23.83
C GLU A 34 -17.61 17.07 -23.19
N SER A 35 -16.68 18.01 -23.39
CA SER A 35 -15.33 17.90 -22.83
C SER A 35 -15.36 18.04 -21.30
N GLN A 36 -16.19 18.94 -20.78
CA GLN A 36 -16.38 19.09 -19.34
C GLN A 36 -17.04 17.86 -18.73
N ARG A 37 -18.10 17.34 -19.38
CA ARG A 37 -18.78 16.11 -18.96
C ARG A 37 -17.83 14.92 -18.92
N TYR A 38 -17.01 14.75 -19.96
CA TYR A 38 -15.97 13.70 -19.98
C TYR A 38 -14.97 13.84 -18.83
N ALA A 39 -14.50 15.06 -18.53
CA ALA A 39 -13.58 15.32 -17.42
C ALA A 39 -14.21 14.96 -16.06
N VAL A 40 -15.51 15.26 -15.86
CA VAL A 40 -16.23 14.88 -14.64
C VAL A 40 -16.39 13.37 -14.53
N CYS A 41 -16.73 12.66 -15.60
CA CYS A 41 -16.81 11.20 -15.62
C CYS A 41 -15.46 10.56 -15.30
N LEU A 42 -14.35 11.08 -15.87
CA LEU A 42 -13.01 10.63 -15.53
C LEU A 42 -12.71 10.82 -14.04
N ALA A 43 -13.05 11.98 -13.46
CA ALA A 43 -12.84 12.25 -12.05
C ALA A 43 -13.60 11.26 -11.15
N GLN A 44 -14.86 10.93 -11.49
CA GLN A 44 -15.64 9.91 -10.76
C GLN A 44 -15.00 8.50 -10.82
N TRP A 45 -14.41 8.14 -11.96
CA TRP A 45 -13.68 6.90 -12.10
C TRP A 45 -12.41 6.89 -11.26
N ASP A 46 -11.63 7.98 -11.32
CA ASP A 46 -10.36 8.12 -10.59
C ASP A 46 -10.59 8.18 -9.08
N GLU A 47 -11.69 8.81 -8.59
CA GLU A 47 -12.12 8.76 -7.19
C GLU A 47 -12.40 7.32 -6.72
N ARG A 48 -13.06 6.49 -7.56
CA ARG A 48 -13.24 5.07 -7.25
C ARG A 48 -11.92 4.31 -7.21
N ALA A 49 -11.01 4.59 -8.14
CA ALA A 49 -9.68 3.96 -8.17
C ALA A 49 -8.89 4.33 -6.89
N ALA A 50 -9.00 5.59 -6.44
CA ALA A 50 -8.40 6.04 -5.19
C ALA A 50 -9.10 5.47 -3.94
N ALA A 51 -10.41 5.19 -4.01
CA ALA A 51 -11.19 4.58 -2.93
C ALA A 51 -11.00 3.05 -2.83
N ARG A 52 -10.47 2.38 -3.85
CA ARG A 52 -10.12 0.96 -3.76
C ARG A 52 -8.91 0.82 -2.86
N PRO A 53 -8.97 -0.10 -1.86
CA PRO A 53 -7.80 -0.37 -1.03
C PRO A 53 -6.64 -0.82 -1.94
N GLN A 54 -5.66 0.05 -2.12
CA GLN A 54 -4.50 -0.23 -2.95
C GLN A 54 -3.61 -1.26 -2.25
N ARG A 55 -3.04 -2.18 -3.04
CA ARG A 55 -2.00 -3.08 -2.56
C ARG A 55 -0.72 -2.28 -2.39
N GLU A 56 -0.24 -2.23 -1.16
CA GLU A 56 1.00 -1.58 -0.79
C GLU A 56 2.08 -2.61 -0.49
N ILE A 57 3.32 -2.22 -0.60
CA ILE A 57 4.48 -3.08 -0.36
C ILE A 57 5.42 -2.38 0.62
N ARG A 58 6.00 -3.14 1.57
CA ARG A 58 7.07 -2.67 2.46
C ARG A 58 8.16 -3.73 2.53
N MET A 59 9.35 -3.26 2.85
CA MET A 59 10.54 -4.09 2.91
C MET A 59 11.02 -4.29 4.33
N ALA A 60 11.67 -5.44 4.56
CA ALA A 60 12.29 -5.82 5.80
C ALA A 60 13.52 -6.69 5.53
N GLU A 61 14.29 -6.97 6.57
CA GLU A 61 15.43 -7.89 6.48
C GLU A 61 14.99 -9.36 6.46
N LEU A 62 15.71 -10.18 5.73
CA LEU A 62 15.52 -11.62 5.61
C LEU A 62 16.86 -12.33 5.83
N ARG A 63 16.83 -13.44 6.54
CA ARG A 63 18.00 -14.28 6.78
C ARG A 63 17.65 -15.76 6.73
N ALA A 64 18.61 -16.59 6.36
CA ALA A 64 18.54 -18.02 6.59
C ALA A 64 18.83 -18.31 8.08
N ILE A 65 18.11 -19.27 8.63
CA ILE A 65 18.38 -19.79 9.98
C ILE A 65 18.75 -21.25 9.91
N GLU A 66 19.73 -21.66 10.74
CA GLU A 66 20.09 -23.06 10.85
C GLU A 66 19.00 -23.79 11.66
N PRO A 67 18.42 -24.87 11.11
CA PRO A 67 17.40 -25.62 11.80
C PRO A 67 17.97 -26.31 13.05
N ALA A 68 17.23 -26.24 14.15
CA ALA A 68 17.61 -26.92 15.40
C ALA A 68 17.45 -28.44 15.34
N GLY A 69 16.89 -28.99 14.25
CA GLY A 69 16.60 -30.42 14.10
C GLY A 69 17.18 -31.02 12.82
N ASP A 70 16.35 -31.22 11.80
CA ASP A 70 16.79 -31.82 10.53
C ASP A 70 17.67 -30.83 9.74
N ALA A 71 18.95 -31.16 9.56
CA ALA A 71 19.90 -30.32 8.82
C ALA A 71 19.53 -30.06 7.35
N ASN A 72 18.52 -30.76 6.84
CA ASN A 72 18.02 -30.58 5.47
C ASN A 72 16.87 -29.57 5.37
N GLU A 73 16.37 -29.01 6.47
CA GLU A 73 15.33 -28.00 6.43
C GLU A 73 15.88 -26.63 6.01
N MET A 74 15.28 -26.05 5.00
CA MET A 74 15.62 -24.73 4.49
C MET A 74 14.66 -23.70 5.09
N ILE A 75 15.09 -23.10 6.20
CA ILE A 75 14.26 -22.12 6.94
C ILE A 75 14.84 -20.72 6.74
N VAL A 76 13.96 -19.79 6.38
CA VAL A 76 14.27 -18.36 6.31
C VAL A 76 13.36 -17.59 7.25
N GLU A 77 13.87 -16.53 7.83
CA GLU A 77 13.16 -15.73 8.83
C GLU A 77 13.45 -14.24 8.66
N GLY A 78 12.49 -13.43 8.98
CA GLY A 78 12.64 -11.99 9.05
C GLY A 78 11.45 -11.33 9.74
N ARG A 79 11.65 -10.11 10.24
CA ARG A 79 10.60 -9.33 10.87
C ARG A 79 10.01 -8.35 9.86
N ALA A 80 8.85 -8.70 9.29
CA ALA A 80 8.19 -7.92 8.25
C ALA A 80 7.65 -6.59 8.79
N ILE A 81 7.17 -6.56 10.02
CA ILE A 81 6.57 -5.40 10.66
C ILE A 81 7.24 -5.17 12.00
N VAL A 82 7.59 -3.92 12.29
CA VAL A 82 7.99 -3.44 13.62
C VAL A 82 6.96 -2.39 14.04
N TYR A 83 6.30 -2.61 15.19
CA TYR A 83 5.31 -1.67 15.70
C TYR A 83 5.96 -0.43 16.30
N GLU A 84 5.25 0.70 16.23
CA GLU A 84 5.61 1.99 16.82
C GLU A 84 6.99 2.51 16.38
N SER A 85 7.53 2.01 15.28
CA SER A 85 8.82 2.43 14.72
C SER A 85 8.61 3.35 13.53
N PRO A 86 8.96 4.63 13.62
CA PRO A 86 8.87 5.53 12.48
C PRO A 86 9.84 5.11 11.37
N THR A 87 9.31 4.91 10.19
CA THR A 87 10.08 4.57 8.98
C THR A 87 9.94 5.69 7.97
N VAL A 88 11.06 6.23 7.48
CA VAL A 88 11.02 7.19 6.36
C VAL A 88 10.60 6.45 5.11
N LEU A 89 9.46 6.84 4.53
CA LEU A 89 9.00 6.26 3.27
C LEU A 89 9.59 6.95 2.07
N PHE A 90 9.69 8.28 2.11
CA PHE A 90 10.27 9.07 1.04
C PHE A 90 10.54 10.51 1.50
N GLU A 91 11.22 11.25 0.65
CA GLU A 91 11.55 12.65 0.85
C GLU A 91 11.11 13.46 -0.38
N ILE A 92 10.54 14.65 -0.15
CA ILE A 92 10.16 15.62 -1.17
C ILE A 92 10.75 16.98 -0.76
N ASP A 93 11.57 17.56 -1.60
CA ASP A 93 12.17 18.87 -1.37
C ASP A 93 12.86 19.02 0.01
N GLY A 94 13.57 17.97 0.44
CA GLY A 94 14.22 17.91 1.75
C GLY A 94 13.30 17.65 2.93
N VAL A 95 12.02 17.36 2.69
CA VAL A 95 11.03 17.07 3.71
C VAL A 95 10.75 15.57 3.76
N GLN A 96 10.99 14.96 4.91
CA GLN A 96 10.77 13.53 5.11
C GLN A 96 9.32 13.23 5.51
N TYR A 97 8.80 12.15 4.97
CA TYR A 97 7.47 11.60 5.24
C TYR A 97 7.62 10.22 5.86
N TYR A 98 6.94 10.04 6.98
CA TYR A 98 7.08 8.86 7.83
C TYR A 98 5.85 7.98 7.79
N GLU A 99 6.06 6.69 8.06
CA GLU A 99 5.00 5.75 8.38
C GLU A 99 5.30 5.06 9.70
N VAL A 100 4.24 4.85 10.49
CA VAL A 100 4.26 4.09 11.74
C VAL A 100 3.16 3.04 11.66
N ILE A 101 3.46 1.82 12.03
CA ILE A 101 2.46 0.76 12.16
C ILE A 101 2.08 0.66 13.64
N ALA A 102 0.80 0.88 13.93
CA ALA A 102 0.29 0.85 15.28
C ALA A 102 0.36 -0.56 15.88
N ARG A 103 0.58 -0.64 17.20
CA ARG A 103 0.40 -1.88 17.94
C ARG A 103 -1.06 -2.34 17.80
N GLY A 104 -1.24 -3.63 17.47
CA GLY A 104 -2.57 -4.19 17.20
C GLY A 104 -3.04 -4.03 15.74
N ALA A 105 -2.27 -3.39 14.85
CA ALA A 105 -2.66 -3.18 13.46
C ALA A 105 -2.96 -4.48 12.68
N LEU A 106 -2.47 -5.63 13.14
CA LEU A 106 -2.75 -6.94 12.56
C LEU A 106 -4.02 -7.61 13.10
N GLU A 107 -4.67 -7.04 14.13
CA GLU A 107 -5.89 -7.60 14.67
C GLU A 107 -7.02 -7.60 13.63
N GLY A 108 -7.56 -8.78 13.36
CA GLY A 108 -8.60 -8.98 12.34
C GLY A 108 -8.12 -8.94 10.88
N ALA A 109 -6.82 -8.77 10.63
CA ALA A 109 -6.27 -8.86 9.28
C ALA A 109 -6.42 -10.27 8.69
N ASP A 110 -6.71 -10.35 7.38
CA ASP A 110 -6.75 -11.64 6.67
C ASP A 110 -5.32 -12.13 6.37
N LEU A 111 -4.92 -13.19 7.09
CA LEU A 111 -3.62 -13.86 6.96
C LEU A 111 -3.75 -15.32 6.49
N LYS A 112 -4.92 -15.74 6.00
CA LYS A 112 -5.28 -17.17 5.86
C LYS A 112 -4.59 -17.89 4.72
N ASP A 113 -4.27 -17.23 3.64
CA ASP A 113 -3.70 -17.89 2.45
C ASP A 113 -2.61 -17.02 1.81
N VAL A 114 -1.54 -16.80 2.56
CA VAL A 114 -0.41 -15.97 2.17
C VAL A 114 0.69 -16.88 1.61
N PRO A 115 1.12 -16.69 0.35
CA PRO A 115 2.28 -17.35 -0.23
C PRO A 115 3.58 -16.64 0.12
N PHE A 116 4.67 -17.41 0.21
CA PHE A 116 6.04 -16.91 0.14
C PHE A 116 6.56 -17.07 -1.28
N LYS A 117 7.00 -15.99 -1.89
CA LYS A 117 7.41 -15.91 -3.30
C LYS A 117 8.83 -15.38 -3.46
N TYR A 118 9.27 -15.26 -4.69
CA TYR A 118 10.45 -14.52 -5.11
C TYR A 118 10.02 -13.32 -5.98
N ASN A 119 10.47 -12.12 -5.63
CA ASN A 119 10.18 -10.87 -6.34
C ASN A 119 8.69 -10.64 -6.64
N HIS A 120 7.76 -11.05 -5.76
CA HIS A 120 6.30 -10.99 -5.99
C HIS A 120 5.83 -11.64 -7.30
N SER A 121 6.66 -12.46 -7.90
CA SER A 121 6.42 -13.04 -9.22
C SER A 121 5.32 -14.12 -9.16
N ASP A 122 4.39 -14.07 -10.11
CA ASP A 122 3.43 -15.14 -10.34
C ASP A 122 3.97 -16.22 -11.30
N SER A 123 5.12 -15.97 -11.95
CA SER A 123 5.78 -16.89 -12.88
C SER A 123 6.70 -17.90 -12.19
N VAL A 124 7.08 -17.64 -10.94
CA VAL A 124 7.89 -18.55 -10.12
C VAL A 124 7.00 -19.32 -9.16
N MET A 125 7.30 -20.60 -8.94
CA MET A 125 6.53 -21.43 -8.01
C MET A 125 6.56 -20.87 -6.59
N VAL A 126 5.45 -21.04 -5.87
CA VAL A 126 5.33 -20.67 -4.46
C VAL A 126 6.29 -21.52 -3.64
N MET A 127 7.13 -20.86 -2.85
CA MET A 127 8.19 -21.53 -2.05
C MET A 127 7.68 -22.04 -0.71
N ALA A 128 6.71 -21.35 -0.12
CA ALA A 128 6.03 -21.72 1.12
C ALA A 128 4.66 -21.04 1.18
N ARG A 129 3.75 -21.48 2.09
CA ARG A 129 2.40 -20.93 2.17
C ARG A 129 1.78 -21.14 3.54
N THR A 130 0.98 -20.19 4.02
CA THR A 130 0.31 -20.31 5.34
C THR A 130 -0.69 -21.45 5.37
N ARG A 131 -1.42 -21.68 4.27
CA ARG A 131 -2.46 -22.72 4.17
C ARG A 131 -1.94 -24.13 4.48
N ASN A 132 -0.72 -24.47 4.10
CA ASN A 132 -0.07 -25.75 4.36
C ASN A 132 0.94 -25.71 5.50
N ARG A 133 0.98 -24.58 6.27
CA ARG A 133 1.86 -24.38 7.43
C ARG A 133 3.36 -24.42 7.13
N THR A 134 3.73 -24.17 5.87
CA THR A 134 5.15 -24.01 5.51
C THR A 134 5.59 -22.55 5.60
N LEU A 135 4.64 -21.60 5.67
CA LEU A 135 4.85 -20.21 6.04
C LEU A 135 4.10 -19.93 7.34
N GLU A 136 4.80 -19.37 8.30
CA GLU A 136 4.25 -18.92 9.57
C GLU A 136 4.36 -17.39 9.62
N LEU A 137 3.21 -16.74 9.87
CA LEU A 137 3.10 -15.32 10.17
C LEU A 137 2.78 -15.21 11.65
N ILE A 138 3.76 -14.80 12.44
CA ILE A 138 3.72 -14.84 13.91
C ILE A 138 3.65 -13.40 14.44
N PRO A 139 2.45 -12.87 14.74
CA PRO A 139 2.32 -11.60 15.45
C PRO A 139 2.83 -11.75 16.89
N ASP A 140 3.66 -10.80 17.31
CA ASP A 140 4.17 -10.73 18.68
C ASP A 140 4.10 -9.26 19.18
N GLU A 141 4.62 -8.99 20.38
CA GLU A 141 4.62 -7.64 20.96
C GLU A 141 5.46 -6.62 20.16
N GLN A 142 6.39 -7.10 19.36
CA GLN A 142 7.28 -6.24 18.56
C GLN A 142 6.76 -5.99 17.15
N GLY A 143 5.89 -6.88 16.61
CA GLY A 143 5.38 -6.74 15.25
C GLY A 143 4.97 -8.06 14.62
N LEU A 144 5.40 -8.30 13.38
CA LEU A 144 5.14 -9.53 12.62
C LEU A 144 6.46 -10.23 12.29
N LEU A 145 6.70 -11.35 12.92
CA LEU A 145 7.76 -12.26 12.53
C LEU A 145 7.25 -13.19 11.42
N VAL A 146 8.05 -13.36 10.39
CA VAL A 146 7.79 -14.26 9.26
C VAL A 146 8.80 -15.37 9.29
N ARG A 147 8.35 -16.61 9.24
CA ARG A 147 9.21 -17.80 9.15
C ARG A 147 8.70 -18.68 8.02
N ALA A 148 9.56 -19.00 7.06
CA ALA A 148 9.21 -19.85 5.93
C ALA A 148 10.14 -21.06 5.83
N LYS A 149 9.55 -22.26 5.74
CA LYS A 149 10.23 -23.49 5.38
C LYS A 149 10.07 -23.66 3.86
N LEU A 150 11.16 -23.42 3.15
CA LEU A 150 11.15 -23.44 1.70
C LEU A 150 11.00 -24.85 1.15
N ALA A 151 10.28 -24.98 0.04
CA ALA A 151 10.09 -26.26 -0.64
C ALA A 151 11.41 -26.81 -1.17
N ASN A 152 11.68 -28.11 -0.98
CA ASN A 152 12.87 -28.77 -1.47
C ASN A 152 12.78 -29.05 -2.99
N THR A 153 12.66 -27.98 -3.76
CA THR A 153 12.74 -27.94 -5.21
C THR A 153 14.05 -27.31 -5.64
N THR A 154 14.41 -27.36 -6.91
CA THR A 154 15.60 -26.64 -7.42
C THR A 154 15.51 -25.15 -7.10
N ALA A 155 14.39 -24.50 -7.42
CA ALA A 155 14.19 -23.08 -7.12
C ALA A 155 14.24 -22.76 -5.62
N GLY A 156 13.70 -23.64 -4.76
CA GLY A 156 13.76 -23.44 -3.30
C GLY A 156 15.16 -23.58 -2.73
N ARG A 157 15.94 -24.54 -3.23
CA ARG A 157 17.35 -24.70 -2.83
C ARG A 157 18.22 -23.54 -3.30
N ASP A 158 18.04 -23.12 -4.57
CA ASP A 158 18.78 -22.00 -5.13
C ASP A 158 18.50 -20.71 -4.35
N LEU A 159 17.22 -20.44 -4.06
CA LEU A 159 16.83 -19.27 -3.26
C LEU A 159 17.42 -19.33 -1.84
N TYR A 160 17.34 -20.48 -1.18
CA TYR A 160 17.90 -20.65 0.18
C TYR A 160 19.40 -20.40 0.21
N GLU A 161 20.14 -20.90 -0.77
CA GLU A 161 21.59 -20.70 -0.87
C GLU A 161 21.95 -19.24 -1.09
N LEU A 162 21.21 -18.51 -1.94
CA LEU A 162 21.40 -17.08 -2.16
C LEU A 162 21.13 -16.26 -0.89
N ILE A 163 20.10 -16.64 -0.12
CA ILE A 163 19.82 -15.99 1.18
C ILE A 163 20.90 -16.33 2.20
N LYS A 164 21.34 -17.58 2.27
CA LYS A 164 22.39 -18.02 3.20
C LYS A 164 23.72 -17.32 2.93
N ARG A 165 24.05 -17.07 1.67
CA ARG A 165 25.26 -16.34 1.25
C ARG A 165 25.15 -14.83 1.46
N GLY A 166 23.93 -14.31 1.64
CA GLY A 166 23.67 -12.87 1.76
C GLY A 166 23.55 -12.14 0.40
N ASP A 167 23.42 -12.87 -0.72
CA ASP A 167 23.13 -12.26 -2.03
C ASP A 167 21.70 -11.70 -2.04
N ILE A 168 20.79 -12.32 -1.26
CA ILE A 168 19.43 -11.86 -0.99
C ILE A 168 19.29 -11.74 0.52
N ASP A 169 19.17 -10.52 1.01
CA ASP A 169 19.07 -10.20 2.44
C ASP A 169 17.78 -9.43 2.79
N LYS A 170 16.91 -9.22 1.81
CA LYS A 170 15.67 -8.48 1.99
C LYS A 170 14.45 -9.33 1.67
N MET A 171 13.39 -9.05 2.41
CA MET A 171 12.05 -9.49 2.09
C MET A 171 11.13 -8.29 1.90
N SER A 172 10.07 -8.54 1.19
CA SER A 172 8.99 -7.60 0.97
C SER A 172 7.66 -8.24 1.34
N PHE A 173 6.74 -7.49 1.89
CA PHE A 173 5.38 -7.96 2.12
C PHE A 173 4.38 -7.00 1.47
N ALA A 174 3.39 -7.59 0.83
CA ALA A 174 2.33 -6.86 0.13
C ALA A 174 1.04 -6.91 0.95
N PHE A 175 0.42 -5.76 1.14
CA PHE A 175 -0.75 -5.63 2.01
C PHE A 175 -1.76 -4.61 1.49
N THR A 176 -2.91 -4.60 2.14
CA THR A 176 -3.94 -3.58 1.97
C THR A 176 -4.30 -3.02 3.35
N VAL A 177 -4.42 -1.70 3.44
CA VAL A 177 -4.81 -1.00 4.66
C VAL A 177 -6.34 -0.97 4.77
N ALA A 178 -6.87 -1.22 5.96
CA ALA A 178 -8.27 -1.04 6.30
C ALA A 178 -8.52 0.33 6.95
N GLU A 179 -7.56 0.80 7.76
CA GLU A 179 -7.69 2.05 8.50
C GLU A 179 -6.32 2.67 8.75
N ASP A 180 -6.20 3.95 8.48
CA ASP A 180 -5.02 4.74 8.81
C ASP A 180 -5.41 6.15 9.26
N SER A 181 -4.45 6.88 9.79
CA SER A 181 -4.57 8.30 10.13
C SER A 181 -3.32 9.03 9.67
N TYR A 182 -3.45 10.33 9.41
CA TYR A 182 -2.34 11.17 9.01
C TYR A 182 -2.18 12.36 9.95
N ASP A 183 -1.00 12.48 10.54
CA ASP A 183 -0.58 13.63 11.33
C ASP A 183 0.20 14.59 10.43
N ARG A 184 -0.35 15.80 10.26
CA ARG A 184 0.22 16.85 9.40
C ARG A 184 1.46 17.50 9.99
N ASP A 185 1.49 17.63 11.30
CA ASP A 185 2.58 18.34 12.00
C ASP A 185 3.87 17.51 11.94
N THR A 186 3.74 16.21 12.13
CA THR A 186 4.85 15.26 12.06
C THR A 186 5.03 14.63 10.69
N ARG A 187 4.12 14.86 9.73
CA ARG A 187 4.08 14.23 8.41
C ARG A 187 4.11 12.71 8.49
N THR A 188 3.40 12.17 9.45
CA THR A 188 3.41 10.75 9.76
C THR A 188 2.08 10.11 9.42
N ARG A 189 2.10 9.12 8.53
CA ARG A 189 0.99 8.20 8.33
C ARG A 189 1.06 7.11 9.39
N ARG A 190 -0.04 6.90 10.12
CA ARG A 190 -0.15 5.83 11.09
C ARG A 190 -1.13 4.78 10.59
N ILE A 191 -0.63 3.59 10.25
CA ILE A 191 -1.47 2.44 9.91
C ILE A 191 -2.07 1.89 11.19
N LEU A 192 -3.39 1.98 11.30
CA LEU A 192 -4.15 1.54 12.47
C LEU A 192 -4.62 0.10 12.32
N ARG A 193 -5.01 -0.31 11.09
CA ARG A 193 -5.42 -1.68 10.77
C ARG A 193 -5.07 -2.11 9.36
N PHE A 194 -4.51 -3.31 9.23
CA PHE A 194 -4.41 -4.00 7.95
C PHE A 194 -5.73 -4.69 7.60
N LYS A 195 -6.10 -4.68 6.32
CA LYS A 195 -7.20 -5.48 5.80
C LYS A 195 -6.73 -6.90 5.47
N ARG A 196 -5.59 -7.01 4.79
CA ARG A 196 -5.05 -8.28 4.31
C ARG A 196 -3.55 -8.16 4.05
N ILE A 197 -2.82 -9.25 4.32
CA ILE A 197 -1.48 -9.50 3.76
C ILE A 197 -1.65 -10.42 2.54
N TRP A 198 -1.15 -10.00 1.39
CA TRP A 198 -1.33 -10.71 0.13
C TRP A 198 -0.26 -11.75 -0.12
N ASP A 199 0.98 -11.39 0.07
CA ASP A 199 2.13 -12.27 -0.02
C ASP A 199 3.32 -11.70 0.74
N VAL A 200 4.30 -12.57 0.99
CA VAL A 200 5.64 -12.23 1.43
C VAL A 200 6.61 -12.75 0.38
N SER A 201 7.66 -12.00 0.08
CA SER A 201 8.61 -12.37 -0.97
C SER A 201 10.04 -12.08 -0.53
N ALA A 202 10.96 -13.00 -0.83
CA ALA A 202 12.38 -12.66 -0.90
C ALA A 202 12.59 -11.77 -2.13
N VAL A 203 13.39 -10.71 -1.99
CA VAL A 203 13.62 -9.75 -3.08
C VAL A 203 15.10 -9.49 -3.26
N ASP A 204 15.58 -9.55 -4.50
CA ASP A 204 16.99 -9.34 -4.86
C ASP A 204 17.36 -7.87 -5.01
N THR A 205 16.39 -7.07 -5.44
CA THR A 205 16.58 -5.63 -5.62
C THR A 205 15.53 -4.89 -4.79
N PRO A 206 15.94 -3.94 -3.93
CA PRO A 206 14.98 -3.08 -3.29
C PRO A 206 14.13 -2.39 -4.36
N ALA A 207 12.83 -2.72 -4.41
CA ALA A 207 11.89 -2.09 -5.33
C ALA A 207 11.60 -0.66 -4.90
N TYR A 208 12.61 0.23 -5.01
CA TYR A 208 12.50 1.63 -4.59
C TYR A 208 11.47 2.42 -5.38
N GLN A 209 11.15 2.01 -6.62
CA GLN A 209 10.23 2.77 -7.47
C GLN A 209 8.77 2.35 -7.30
N ASP A 210 8.46 1.06 -7.31
CA ASP A 210 7.07 0.58 -7.25
C ASP A 210 6.49 0.58 -5.82
N THR A 211 7.34 0.33 -4.82
CA THR A 211 6.97 0.33 -3.40
C THR A 211 6.50 1.69 -2.92
N TYR A 212 7.06 2.77 -3.50
CA TYR A 212 6.77 4.14 -3.11
C TYR A 212 5.64 4.79 -3.91
N ILE A 213 5.19 4.21 -5.04
CA ILE A 213 4.16 4.84 -5.88
C ILE A 213 2.85 5.00 -5.12
N SER A 214 2.35 3.96 -4.47
CA SER A 214 1.10 4.04 -3.70
C SER A 214 1.23 4.92 -2.46
N ALA A 215 2.32 4.78 -1.70
CA ALA A 215 2.61 5.63 -0.57
C ALA A 215 2.82 7.10 -1.00
N ARG A 216 3.61 7.33 -2.05
CA ARG A 216 3.83 8.67 -2.63
C ARG A 216 2.52 9.30 -3.07
N SER A 217 1.65 8.57 -3.75
CA SER A 217 0.34 9.07 -4.20
C SER A 217 -0.53 9.49 -3.00
N TYR A 218 -0.55 8.69 -1.94
CA TYR A 218 -1.23 9.04 -0.69
C TYR A 218 -0.76 10.37 -0.12
N PHE A 219 0.55 10.52 0.07
CA PHE A 219 1.12 11.74 0.66
C PHE A 219 1.05 12.95 -0.28
N MET A 220 1.18 12.77 -1.59
CA MET A 220 0.99 13.86 -2.56
C MET A 220 -0.43 14.41 -2.51
N ALA A 221 -1.44 13.57 -2.32
CA ALA A 221 -2.81 14.01 -2.11
C ALA A 221 -2.96 14.83 -0.83
N GLN A 222 -2.28 14.46 0.26
CA GLN A 222 -2.27 15.24 1.51
C GLN A 222 -1.57 16.60 1.33
N VAL A 223 -0.40 16.62 0.71
CA VAL A 223 0.35 17.86 0.39
C VAL A 223 -0.48 18.82 -0.45
N GLU A 224 -1.13 18.33 -1.50
CA GLU A 224 -1.97 19.17 -2.35
C GLU A 224 -3.18 19.72 -1.58
N THR A 225 -3.78 18.92 -0.70
CA THR A 225 -4.89 19.37 0.18
C THR A 225 -4.43 20.46 1.13
N GLU A 226 -3.24 20.31 1.73
CA GLU A 226 -2.62 21.31 2.62
C GLU A 226 -2.31 22.61 1.86
N ARG A 227 -1.75 22.51 0.65
CA ARG A 227 -1.45 23.66 -0.21
C ARG A 227 -2.72 24.43 -0.53
N ARG A 228 -3.77 23.76 -0.94
CA ARG A 228 -5.09 24.38 -1.23
C ARG A 228 -5.69 25.07 0.01
N ALA A 229 -5.59 24.44 1.17
CA ALA A 229 -6.06 25.01 2.42
C ALA A 229 -5.27 26.28 2.82
N ALA A 230 -3.94 26.26 2.66
CA ALA A 230 -3.08 27.40 2.93
C ALA A 230 -3.34 28.57 1.96
N GLU A 231 -3.53 28.30 0.67
CA GLU A 231 -3.90 29.30 -0.32
C GLU A 231 -5.28 29.92 -0.02
N ALA A 232 -6.27 29.10 0.33
CA ALA A 232 -7.59 29.57 0.72
C ALA A 232 -7.53 30.47 1.98
N ALA A 233 -6.76 30.08 2.99
CA ALA A 233 -6.54 30.87 4.19
C ALA A 233 -5.87 32.24 3.89
N LYS A 234 -4.84 32.22 3.04
CA LYS A 234 -4.17 33.45 2.56
C LYS A 234 -5.13 34.37 1.82
N LYS A 235 -5.97 33.83 0.93
CA LYS A 235 -7.00 34.59 0.19
C LYS A 235 -8.04 35.18 1.13
N ARG A 236 -8.50 34.39 2.14
CA ARG A 236 -9.45 34.88 3.16
C ARG A 236 -8.85 35.99 4.02
N ARG A 237 -7.58 35.84 4.48
CA ARG A 237 -6.89 36.88 5.24
C ARG A 237 -6.74 38.18 4.43
N ARG A 238 -6.36 38.07 3.16
CA ARG A 238 -6.24 39.23 2.26
C ARG A 238 -7.58 39.96 2.07
N LYS A 239 -8.69 39.22 1.95
CA LYS A 239 -10.03 39.78 1.84
C LYS A 239 -10.45 40.52 3.10
N LEU A 240 -10.18 39.96 4.28
CA LEU A 240 -10.46 40.58 5.59
C LEU A 240 -9.66 41.89 5.78
N ILE A 241 -8.37 41.89 5.40
CA ILE A 241 -7.54 43.11 5.45
C ILE A 241 -8.12 44.20 4.54
N LEU A 242 -8.50 43.88 3.31
CA LEU A 242 -9.11 44.85 2.41
C LEU A 242 -10.45 45.42 2.90
N GLN A 243 -11.23 44.63 3.66
CA GLN A 243 -12.48 45.10 4.27
C GLN A 243 -12.27 46.01 5.50
N THR A 244 -11.09 45.98 6.11
CA THR A 244 -10.74 46.86 7.27
C THR A 244 -10.26 48.23 6.82
N TYR A 245 -9.95 48.43 5.56
CA TYR A 245 -9.50 49.71 4.99
C TYR A 245 -10.59 50.43 4.16
N LEU A 246 -11.80 49.86 4.12
CA LEU A 246 -13.02 50.47 3.52
C LEU A 246 -13.99 50.89 4.64
#